data_aa0b17fd37f9dd9204b0aedc8ea3a3b1
#
_entry.id   aa0b17fd37f9dd9204b0aedc8ea3a3b1
#
_cell.length_a   1.000
_cell.length_b   1.000
_cell.length_c   1.000
_cell.angle_alpha   90.00
_cell.angle_beta   90.00
_cell.angle_gamma   90.00
#
_symmetry.space_group_name_H-M   'P 1'
#
loop_
_entity.id
_entity.type
_entity.pdbx_description
1 polymer ?
#
loop_
_entity_poly.entity_id
_entity_poly.type
_entity_poly.pdbx_seq_one_letter_code
_entity_poly.pdbx_strand_id
1 'polypeptide(L)'
;SRGLGDVYKRQIVAGIRKRINVYDSFVEGAKEGFSTAVRIIPYLVAILVGIGVFRASGAMDYLIDGIGNAVKLCGIDSDFVGALPTALMKPLSGSGARGLMVDAMTTYGPDSFVGRLSCIFQGSTDTTFYILAVYFGSVGIVRTRHAVPCGLLADAAGVIAAILICYLFFG
;
A
#
# COMPACT_ATOMS: atom_id res chain seq x y z
N SER A 1 6.19 -13.63 -7.45
CA SER A 1 5.87 -14.69 -6.46
C SER A 1 6.57 -16.03 -6.71
N ARG A 2 7.05 -16.34 -7.94
CA ARG A 2 7.80 -17.60 -8.20
C ARG A 2 9.13 -17.67 -7.43
N GLY A 3 9.85 -16.56 -7.27
CA GLY A 3 11.14 -16.54 -6.58
C GLY A 3 11.09 -16.87 -5.08
N LEU A 4 10.06 -16.43 -4.35
CA LEU A 4 9.89 -16.72 -2.93
C LEU A 4 9.61 -18.23 -2.69
N GLY A 5 8.77 -18.86 -3.51
CA GLY A 5 8.51 -20.29 -3.41
C GLY A 5 9.77 -21.15 -3.64
N ASP A 6 10.63 -20.71 -4.56
CA ASP A 6 11.90 -21.40 -4.82
C ASP A 6 12.91 -21.24 -3.67
N VAL A 7 12.94 -20.09 -2.99
CA VAL A 7 13.75 -19.87 -1.78
C VAL A 7 13.32 -20.82 -0.66
N TYR A 8 12.02 -20.91 -0.36
CA TYR A 8 11.52 -21.83 0.67
C TYR A 8 11.83 -23.29 0.36
N LYS A 9 11.64 -23.73 -0.90
CA LYS A 9 12.00 -25.09 -1.30
C LYS A 9 13.48 -25.37 -1.09
N ARG A 10 14.37 -24.45 -1.48
CA ARG A 10 15.81 -24.57 -1.27
C ARG A 10 16.17 -24.65 0.21
N GLN A 11 15.55 -23.85 1.07
CA GLN A 11 15.76 -23.87 2.52
C GLN A 11 15.37 -25.22 3.13
N ILE A 12 14.20 -25.77 2.77
CA ILE A 12 13.73 -27.07 3.24
C ILE A 12 14.71 -28.18 2.79
N VAL A 13 15.08 -28.20 1.51
CA VAL A 13 16.02 -29.20 0.97
C VAL A 13 17.39 -29.09 1.65
N ALA A 14 17.89 -27.86 1.86
CA ALA A 14 19.16 -27.66 2.55
C ALA A 14 19.10 -28.13 4.02
N GLY A 15 17.98 -27.88 4.71
CA GLY A 15 17.74 -28.35 6.08
C GLY A 15 17.75 -29.89 6.17
N ILE A 16 17.03 -30.56 5.28
CA ILE A 16 17.00 -32.03 5.20
C ILE A 16 18.42 -32.60 4.92
N ARG A 17 19.14 -32.00 3.98
CA ARG A 17 20.53 -32.43 3.66
C ARG A 17 21.49 -32.28 4.85
N LYS A 18 21.28 -31.26 5.68
CA LYS A 18 22.05 -31.01 6.91
C LYS A 18 21.54 -31.80 8.13
N ARG A 19 20.52 -32.67 7.93
CA ARG A 19 19.88 -33.46 9.00
C ARG A 19 19.31 -32.58 10.14
N ILE A 20 18.88 -31.37 9.81
CA ILE A 20 18.18 -30.48 10.74
C ILE A 20 16.73 -30.92 10.81
N ASN A 21 16.14 -30.96 12.01
CA ASN A 21 14.71 -31.15 12.16
C ASN A 21 13.96 -29.90 11.64
N VAL A 22 13.53 -29.94 10.38
CA VAL A 22 12.90 -28.82 9.71
C VAL A 22 11.60 -28.40 10.40
N TYR A 23 10.85 -29.37 10.94
CA TYR A 23 9.60 -29.08 11.66
C TYR A 23 9.84 -28.30 12.95
N ASP A 24 10.76 -28.74 13.79
CA ASP A 24 11.06 -28.08 15.06
C ASP A 24 11.65 -26.67 14.81
N SER A 25 12.54 -26.53 13.82
CA SER A 25 13.07 -25.23 13.42
C SER A 25 11.97 -24.28 12.91
N PHE A 26 10.98 -24.82 12.16
CA PHE A 26 9.82 -24.04 11.73
C PHE A 26 8.97 -23.59 12.92
N VAL A 27 8.68 -24.48 13.86
CA VAL A 27 7.88 -24.18 15.06
C VAL A 27 8.57 -23.12 15.93
N GLU A 28 9.89 -23.21 16.08
CA GLU A 28 10.68 -22.22 16.83
C GLU A 28 10.61 -20.84 16.15
N GLY A 29 10.84 -20.77 14.84
CA GLY A 29 10.66 -19.53 14.07
C GLY A 29 9.24 -18.99 14.12
N ALA A 30 8.23 -19.86 14.11
CA ALA A 30 6.83 -19.45 14.22
C ALA A 30 6.51 -18.82 15.59
N LYS A 31 7.10 -19.30 16.69
CA LYS A 31 6.99 -18.70 18.03
C LYS A 31 7.57 -17.29 18.06
N GLU A 32 8.75 -17.08 17.46
CA GLU A 32 9.36 -15.75 17.33
C GLU A 32 8.50 -14.82 16.48
N GLY A 33 7.97 -15.32 15.36
CA GLY A 33 7.02 -14.59 14.49
C GLY A 33 5.76 -14.18 15.24
N PHE A 34 5.20 -15.06 16.06
CA PHE A 34 4.03 -14.73 16.89
C PHE A 34 4.35 -13.64 17.93
N SER A 35 5.47 -13.74 18.61
CA SER A 35 5.93 -12.70 19.55
C SER A 35 6.08 -11.34 18.86
N THR A 36 6.64 -11.32 17.66
CA THR A 36 6.76 -10.11 16.84
C THR A 36 5.38 -9.57 16.45
N ALA A 37 4.45 -10.44 16.02
CA ALA A 37 3.09 -10.06 15.67
C ALA A 37 2.37 -9.37 16.85
N VAL A 38 2.46 -9.93 18.05
CA VAL A 38 1.87 -9.32 19.26
C VAL A 38 2.48 -7.94 19.54
N ARG A 39 3.78 -7.78 19.36
CA ARG A 39 4.49 -6.50 19.59
C ARG A 39 4.04 -5.39 18.64
N ILE A 40 3.68 -5.71 17.39
CA ILE A 40 3.27 -4.72 16.40
C ILE A 40 1.79 -4.34 16.48
N ILE A 41 0.93 -5.12 17.16
CA ILE A 41 -0.51 -4.83 17.29
C ILE A 41 -0.79 -3.39 17.76
N PRO A 42 -0.17 -2.84 18.82
CA PRO A 42 -0.46 -1.48 19.26
C PRO A 42 -0.18 -0.42 18.19
N TYR A 43 0.88 -0.60 17.40
CA TYR A 43 1.23 0.32 16.31
C TYR A 43 0.20 0.26 15.17
N LEU A 44 -0.29 -0.97 14.85
CA LEU A 44 -1.34 -1.16 13.85
C LEU A 44 -2.64 -0.52 14.29
N VAL A 45 -3.04 -0.71 15.54
CA VAL A 45 -4.25 -0.08 16.10
C VAL A 45 -4.14 1.44 16.05
N ALA A 46 -3.01 2.02 16.47
CA ALA A 46 -2.80 3.47 16.44
C ALA A 46 -2.93 4.03 15.02
N ILE A 47 -2.32 3.37 14.02
CA ILE A 47 -2.41 3.78 12.61
C ILE A 47 -3.85 3.66 12.09
N LEU A 48 -4.53 2.55 12.36
CA LEU A 48 -5.91 2.34 11.89
C LEU A 48 -6.87 3.38 12.48
N VAL A 49 -6.69 3.74 13.76
CA VAL A 49 -7.45 4.83 14.40
C VAL A 49 -7.13 6.16 13.74
N GLY A 50 -5.83 6.47 13.53
CA GLY A 50 -5.41 7.70 12.85
C GLY A 50 -6.00 7.84 11.44
N ILE A 51 -5.99 6.77 10.66
CA ILE A 51 -6.62 6.72 9.34
C ILE A 51 -8.13 6.92 9.43
N GLY A 52 -8.78 6.29 10.41
CA GLY A 52 -10.21 6.46 10.67
C GLY A 52 -10.57 7.92 10.94
N VAL A 53 -9.81 8.60 11.80
CA VAL A 53 -9.98 10.04 12.11
C VAL A 53 -9.75 10.90 10.87
N PHE A 54 -8.69 10.63 10.10
CA PHE A 54 -8.38 11.36 8.86
C PHE A 54 -9.52 11.25 7.83
N ARG A 55 -10.11 10.05 7.66
CA ARG A 55 -11.26 9.87 6.78
C ARG A 55 -12.51 10.58 7.31
N ALA A 56 -12.78 10.44 8.61
CA ALA A 56 -13.96 11.06 9.22
C ALA A 56 -13.91 12.59 9.25
N SER A 57 -12.71 13.17 9.20
CA SER A 57 -12.53 14.64 9.16
C SER A 57 -12.89 15.29 7.84
N GLY A 58 -13.10 14.52 6.75
CA GLY A 58 -13.29 15.04 5.40
C GLY A 58 -12.01 15.61 4.75
N ALA A 59 -10.85 15.51 5.41
CA ALA A 59 -9.58 16.05 4.92
C ALA A 59 -9.19 15.46 3.55
N MET A 60 -9.57 14.20 3.29
CA MET A 60 -9.34 13.57 1.99
C MET A 60 -10.11 14.26 0.87
N ASP A 61 -11.37 14.60 1.11
CA ASP A 61 -12.22 15.25 0.11
C ASP A 61 -11.68 16.65 -0.22
N TYR A 62 -11.23 17.42 0.78
CA TYR A 62 -10.56 18.69 0.58
C TYR A 62 -9.29 18.58 -0.26
N LEU A 63 -8.49 17.52 -0.06
CA LEU A 63 -7.28 17.28 -0.87
C LEU A 63 -7.64 16.96 -2.32
N ILE A 64 -8.64 16.12 -2.55
CA ILE A 64 -9.11 15.74 -3.89
C ILE A 64 -9.65 16.96 -4.63
N ASP A 65 -10.49 17.75 -3.99
CA ASP A 65 -11.05 18.98 -4.55
C ASP A 65 -9.95 20.00 -4.86
N GLY A 66 -8.96 20.14 -3.96
CA GLY A 66 -7.82 21.02 -4.16
C GLY A 66 -6.99 20.62 -5.37
N ILE A 67 -6.68 19.33 -5.54
CA ILE A 67 -5.96 18.79 -6.69
C ILE A 67 -6.80 18.97 -7.97
N GLY A 68 -8.09 18.63 -7.92
CA GLY A 68 -9.00 18.79 -9.06
C GLY A 68 -9.09 20.23 -9.55
N ASN A 69 -9.17 21.19 -8.64
CA ASN A 69 -9.18 22.62 -8.99
C ASN A 69 -7.84 23.08 -9.58
N ALA A 70 -6.72 22.64 -9.01
CA ALA A 70 -5.38 22.97 -9.54
C ALA A 70 -5.18 22.40 -10.96
N VAL A 71 -5.62 21.17 -11.21
CA VAL A 71 -5.54 20.50 -12.52
C VAL A 71 -6.38 21.25 -13.56
N LYS A 72 -7.61 21.64 -13.20
CA LYS A 72 -8.47 22.43 -14.08
C LYS A 72 -7.87 23.80 -14.45
N LEU A 73 -7.20 24.45 -13.48
CA LEU A 73 -6.51 25.71 -13.71
C LEU A 73 -5.32 25.58 -14.68
N CYS A 74 -4.65 24.41 -14.67
CA CYS A 74 -3.55 24.10 -15.57
C CYS A 74 -4.01 23.67 -16.97
N GLY A 75 -5.33 23.52 -17.21
CA GLY A 75 -5.86 23.09 -18.52
C GLY A 75 -5.51 21.63 -18.87
N ILE A 76 -5.17 20.82 -17.88
CA ILE A 76 -4.86 19.39 -18.03
C ILE A 76 -6.18 18.62 -17.97
N ASP A 77 -6.27 17.53 -18.75
CA ASP A 77 -7.40 16.62 -18.68
C ASP A 77 -7.59 16.10 -17.25
N SER A 78 -8.83 16.17 -16.77
CA SER A 78 -9.17 15.90 -15.37
C SER A 78 -9.74 14.50 -15.14
N ASP A 79 -9.74 13.63 -16.15
CA ASP A 79 -10.34 12.30 -16.06
C ASP A 79 -9.72 11.43 -14.95
N PHE A 80 -8.42 11.62 -14.70
CA PHE A 80 -7.73 10.89 -13.63
C PHE A 80 -8.18 11.28 -12.20
N VAL A 81 -8.80 12.45 -12.03
CA VAL A 81 -9.20 12.98 -10.71
C VAL A 81 -10.18 12.02 -10.01
N GLY A 82 -11.06 11.36 -10.76
CA GLY A 82 -11.99 10.37 -10.23
C GLY A 82 -11.30 9.15 -9.60
N ALA A 83 -10.06 8.84 -9.97
CA ALA A 83 -9.27 7.74 -9.41
C ALA A 83 -8.39 8.17 -8.22
N LEU A 84 -8.18 9.47 -7.97
CA LEU A 84 -7.32 9.99 -6.91
C LEU A 84 -7.69 9.50 -5.51
N PRO A 85 -8.96 9.29 -5.13
CA PRO A 85 -9.32 8.73 -3.83
C PRO A 85 -8.58 7.41 -3.57
N THR A 86 -8.47 6.53 -4.58
CA THR A 86 -7.74 5.26 -4.47
C THR A 86 -6.24 5.50 -4.26
N ALA A 87 -5.62 6.42 -5.01
CA ALA A 87 -4.21 6.77 -4.90
C ALA A 87 -3.85 7.33 -3.52
N LEU A 88 -4.65 8.27 -3.01
CA LEU A 88 -4.43 8.91 -1.71
C LEU A 88 -4.68 7.98 -0.52
N MET A 89 -5.62 7.03 -0.67
CA MET A 89 -5.87 6.03 0.37
C MET A 89 -4.80 4.96 0.42
N LYS A 90 -4.11 4.66 -0.68
CA LYS A 90 -3.18 3.55 -0.77
C LYS A 90 -2.03 3.60 0.25
N PRO A 91 -1.30 4.71 0.44
CA PRO A 91 -0.28 4.83 1.47
C PRO A 91 -0.82 4.59 2.90
N LEU A 92 -2.09 4.92 3.12
CA LEU A 92 -2.75 4.83 4.43
C LEU A 92 -3.30 3.43 4.69
N SER A 93 -4.03 2.85 3.73
CA SER A 93 -4.74 1.60 3.91
C SER A 93 -4.95 0.84 2.60
N GLY A 94 -4.34 -0.33 2.46
CA GLY A 94 -4.51 -1.20 1.28
C GLY A 94 -5.93 -1.73 1.13
N SER A 95 -6.62 -2.07 2.22
CA SER A 95 -8.01 -2.50 2.20
C SER A 95 -8.96 -1.33 1.89
N GLY A 96 -8.69 -0.15 2.46
CA GLY A 96 -9.43 1.07 2.16
C GLY A 96 -9.30 1.48 0.70
N ALA A 97 -8.08 1.46 0.15
CA ALA A 97 -7.83 1.74 -1.27
C ALA A 97 -8.54 0.73 -2.18
N ARG A 98 -8.58 -0.56 -1.80
CA ARG A 98 -9.32 -1.58 -2.53
C ARG A 98 -10.83 -1.30 -2.53
N GLY A 99 -11.39 -0.86 -1.41
CA GLY A 99 -12.79 -0.43 -1.33
C GLY A 99 -13.10 0.70 -2.30
N LEU A 100 -12.26 1.76 -2.31
CA LEU A 100 -12.41 2.88 -3.23
C LEU A 100 -12.18 2.50 -4.70
N MET A 101 -11.28 1.55 -4.98
CA MET A 101 -11.11 1.00 -6.33
C MET A 101 -12.40 0.31 -6.80
N VAL A 102 -13.00 -0.53 -5.96
CA VAL A 102 -14.26 -1.21 -6.29
C VAL A 102 -15.40 -0.20 -6.48
N ASP A 103 -15.45 0.83 -5.64
CA ASP A 103 -16.42 1.92 -5.76
C ASP A 103 -16.25 2.68 -7.08
N ALA A 104 -15.01 3.03 -7.46
CA ALA A 104 -14.71 3.64 -8.75
C ALA A 104 -15.12 2.76 -9.94
N MET A 105 -14.86 1.46 -9.87
CA MET A 105 -15.29 0.50 -10.91
C MET A 105 -16.81 0.38 -11.00
N THR A 106 -17.51 0.49 -9.88
CA THR A 106 -18.98 0.41 -9.83
C THR A 106 -19.61 1.68 -10.36
N THR A 107 -19.04 2.85 -10.03
CA THR A 107 -19.57 4.16 -10.39
C THR A 107 -19.29 4.53 -11.84
N TYR A 108 -18.04 4.32 -12.29
CA TYR A 108 -17.59 4.77 -13.63
C TYR A 108 -17.53 3.61 -14.64
N GLY A 109 -17.62 2.37 -14.17
CA GLY A 109 -17.46 1.17 -14.98
C GLY A 109 -16.02 0.61 -14.92
N PRO A 110 -15.86 -0.73 -14.97
CA PRO A 110 -14.54 -1.39 -14.86
C PRO A 110 -13.63 -1.09 -16.05
N ASP A 111 -14.21 -0.85 -17.23
CA ASP A 111 -13.48 -0.55 -18.46
C ASP A 111 -13.26 0.94 -18.71
N SER A 112 -13.81 1.80 -17.86
CA SER A 112 -13.58 3.24 -17.91
C SER A 112 -12.12 3.59 -17.59
N PHE A 113 -11.67 4.77 -18.04
CA PHE A 113 -10.33 5.27 -17.70
C PHE A 113 -10.13 5.34 -16.18
N VAL A 114 -11.12 5.86 -15.43
CA VAL A 114 -11.09 5.95 -13.96
C VAL A 114 -11.01 4.57 -13.31
N GLY A 115 -11.81 3.60 -13.77
CA GLY A 115 -11.81 2.23 -13.24
C GLY A 115 -10.46 1.55 -13.44
N ARG A 116 -9.92 1.61 -14.67
CA ARG A 116 -8.60 1.05 -15.01
C ARG A 116 -7.47 1.72 -14.23
N LEU A 117 -7.48 3.07 -14.15
CA LEU A 117 -6.46 3.81 -13.39
C LEU A 117 -6.52 3.49 -11.90
N SER A 118 -7.71 3.33 -11.31
CA SER A 118 -7.87 2.91 -9.91
C SER A 118 -7.26 1.53 -9.66
N CYS A 119 -7.39 0.59 -10.61
CA CYS A 119 -6.75 -0.72 -10.55
C CYS A 119 -5.22 -0.60 -10.63
N ILE A 120 -4.69 0.27 -11.50
CA ILE A 120 -3.25 0.52 -11.62
C ILE A 120 -2.72 1.12 -10.33
N PHE A 121 -3.39 2.11 -9.73
CA PHE A 121 -3.02 2.68 -8.44
C PHE A 121 -2.96 1.64 -7.32
N GLN A 122 -3.91 0.70 -7.31
CA GLN A 122 -3.91 -0.37 -6.32
C GLN A 122 -2.68 -1.28 -6.44
N GLY A 123 -2.12 -1.43 -7.63
CA GLY A 123 -0.95 -2.28 -7.90
C GLY A 123 0.40 -1.57 -7.95
N SER A 124 0.43 -0.23 -8.13
CA SER A 124 1.66 0.53 -8.40
C SER A 124 2.44 0.94 -7.14
N THR A 125 1.76 1.07 -6.01
CA THR A 125 2.35 1.47 -4.73
C THR A 125 1.95 0.51 -3.62
N ASP A 126 2.55 0.65 -2.43
CA ASP A 126 2.20 -0.16 -1.26
C ASP A 126 1.68 0.73 -0.11
N THR A 127 1.28 0.11 1.00
CA THR A 127 0.76 0.80 2.18
C THR A 127 1.89 1.34 3.05
N THR A 128 2.46 2.47 2.66
CA THR A 128 3.68 3.04 3.23
C THR A 128 3.62 3.19 4.74
N PHE A 129 2.55 3.75 5.29
CA PHE A 129 2.42 3.91 6.75
C PHE A 129 2.30 2.57 7.49
N TYR A 130 1.55 1.62 6.93
CA TYR A 130 1.43 0.28 7.51
C TYR A 130 2.77 -0.45 7.53
N ILE A 131 3.51 -0.43 6.41
CA ILE A 131 4.82 -1.07 6.30
C ILE A 131 5.80 -0.45 7.29
N LEU A 132 5.87 0.87 7.37
CA LEU A 132 6.74 1.57 8.31
C LEU A 132 6.41 1.19 9.77
N ALA A 133 5.13 1.13 10.12
CA ALA A 133 4.72 0.73 11.47
C ALA A 133 5.10 -0.71 11.79
N VAL A 134 4.88 -1.64 10.88
CA VAL A 134 5.21 -3.05 11.07
C VAL A 134 6.72 -3.24 11.22
N TYR A 135 7.50 -2.72 10.26
CA TYR A 135 8.95 -2.94 10.26
C TYR A 135 9.65 -2.19 11.40
N PHE A 136 9.39 -0.91 11.60
CA PHE A 136 10.02 -0.16 12.68
C PHE A 136 9.49 -0.56 14.06
N GLY A 137 8.18 -0.87 14.15
CA GLY A 137 7.58 -1.37 15.38
C GLY A 137 8.15 -2.71 15.83
N SER A 138 8.42 -3.65 14.89
CA SER A 138 8.99 -4.96 15.21
C SER A 138 10.38 -4.89 15.83
N VAL A 139 11.18 -3.88 15.43
CA VAL A 139 12.56 -3.67 15.92
C VAL A 139 12.67 -2.54 16.94
N GLY A 140 11.54 -1.93 17.35
CA GLY A 140 11.52 -0.87 18.37
C GLY A 140 12.12 0.46 17.92
N ILE A 141 12.20 0.74 16.61
CA ILE A 141 12.67 2.01 16.09
C ILE A 141 11.56 3.06 16.20
N VAL A 142 11.78 4.10 17.01
CA VAL A 142 10.83 5.21 17.22
C VAL A 142 11.11 6.38 16.26
N ARG A 143 12.36 6.59 15.88
CA ARG A 143 12.78 7.71 15.02
C ARG A 143 12.95 7.21 13.57
N THR A 144 11.96 7.45 12.74
CA THR A 144 11.94 7.02 11.33
C THR A 144 12.81 7.88 10.41
N ARG A 145 13.33 9.02 10.89
CA ARG A 145 14.14 10.00 10.11
C ARG A 145 13.49 10.32 8.76
N HIS A 146 14.16 9.96 7.66
CA HIS A 146 13.70 10.25 6.30
C HIS A 146 12.80 9.16 5.68
N ALA A 147 12.50 8.07 6.40
CA ALA A 147 11.75 6.94 5.82
C ALA A 147 10.33 7.35 5.38
N VAL A 148 9.61 8.15 6.20
CA VAL A 148 8.26 8.61 5.84
C VAL A 148 8.29 9.52 4.60
N PRO A 149 9.07 10.64 4.56
CA PRO A 149 9.09 11.49 3.37
C PRO A 149 9.60 10.77 2.12
N CYS A 150 10.61 9.89 2.23
CA CYS A 150 11.06 9.09 1.08
C CYS A 150 9.99 8.13 0.58
N GLY A 151 9.26 7.48 1.47
CA GLY A 151 8.15 6.60 1.09
C GLY A 151 7.03 7.35 0.38
N LEU A 152 6.62 8.50 0.91
CA LEU A 152 5.58 9.34 0.27
C LEU A 152 6.02 9.92 -1.07
N LEU A 153 7.31 10.27 -1.22
CA LEU A 153 7.85 10.70 -2.52
C LEU A 153 7.85 9.55 -3.54
N ALA A 154 8.17 8.33 -3.10
CA ALA A 154 8.09 7.15 -3.96
C ALA A 154 6.64 6.85 -4.36
N ASP A 155 5.68 6.96 -3.44
CA ASP A 155 4.25 6.81 -3.74
C ASP A 155 3.79 7.86 -4.75
N ALA A 156 4.16 9.14 -4.56
CA ALA A 156 3.83 10.22 -5.49
C ALA A 156 4.41 9.95 -6.89
N ALA A 157 5.67 9.50 -6.98
CA ALA A 157 6.28 9.12 -8.24
C ALA A 157 5.55 7.93 -8.89
N GLY A 158 5.15 6.93 -8.10
CA GLY A 158 4.35 5.79 -8.57
C GLY A 158 2.98 6.21 -9.10
N VAL A 159 2.31 7.15 -8.43
CA VAL A 159 1.03 7.71 -8.87
C VAL A 159 1.17 8.46 -10.19
N ILE A 160 2.18 9.33 -10.32
CA ILE A 160 2.46 10.07 -11.57
C ILE A 160 2.75 9.09 -12.71
N ALA A 161 3.62 8.10 -12.49
CA ALA A 161 3.94 7.08 -13.49
C ALA A 161 2.70 6.28 -13.91
N ALA A 162 1.83 5.90 -12.95
CA ALA A 162 0.59 5.19 -13.22
C ALA A 162 -0.38 6.01 -14.10
N ILE A 163 -0.51 7.32 -13.83
CA ILE A 163 -1.32 8.23 -14.66
C ILE A 163 -0.76 8.27 -16.09
N LEU A 164 0.55 8.51 -16.25
CA LEU A 164 1.19 8.60 -17.57
C LEU A 164 1.04 7.30 -18.37
N ILE A 165 1.26 6.15 -17.72
CA ILE A 165 1.09 4.83 -18.35
C ILE A 165 -0.37 4.60 -18.73
N CYS A 166 -1.31 4.97 -17.87
CA CYS A 166 -2.73 4.81 -18.17
C CYS A 166 -3.14 5.63 -19.38
N TYR A 167 -2.69 6.88 -19.49
CA TYR A 167 -2.93 7.70 -20.70
C TYR A 167 -2.25 7.13 -21.95
N LEU A 168 -1.07 6.53 -21.81
CA LEU A 168 -0.35 5.95 -22.95
C LEU A 168 -1.06 4.70 -23.53
N PHE A 169 -1.70 3.91 -22.69
CA PHE A 169 -2.31 2.63 -23.12
C PHE A 169 -3.83 2.69 -23.29
N PHE A 170 -4.50 3.63 -22.65
CA PHE A 170 -5.96 3.68 -22.57
C PHE A 170 -6.56 5.09 -22.80
N GLY A 171 -5.72 6.09 -23.07
CA GLY A 171 -6.11 7.46 -23.39
C GLY A 171 -6.37 7.70 -24.86
#